data_f76e1b747d232d7f164ef05f1c866919
#
_entry.id   f76e1b747d232d7f164ef05f1c866919
#
_cell.length_a   1.000
_cell.length_b   1.000
_cell.length_c   1.000
_cell.angle_alpha   90.00
_cell.angle_beta   90.00
_cell.angle_gamma   90.00
#
_symmetry.space_group_name_H-M   'P 1'
#
loop_
_entity.id
_entity.type
_entity.pdbx_description
1 polymer ?
#
loop_
_entity_poly.entity_id
_entity_poly.type
_entity_poly.pdbx_seq_one_letter_code
_entity_poly.pdbx_strand_id
1 'polypeptide(L)'
;MNEKIYDIIVIGAGSAGIACIIEAKLKNIENILLIEKTSNHSETIRKFYKDGKRVDKDWKNQVIKLEGNIDFMDGTKESTLEYFEELLNKNEISPIYNTEVEKIIKNENTNLFEVHTLNKIYQTKFAIICIGKMGKPNKPDYKIPTNIKKYINFNLDDCTTNEKILVIGGGNSAAEYAYFLTNEKNNVTLAYRKPTFTRLNPINEKLLMQYQNDKKLTIKMNKEIKELEEDENEKVKVIYTDESSEVFDRIIYAIGGTTPIDFLKACNVKIDENLNPICDGNFESSTKGIYVAGDIASKGEGSISTALNHGYHIIKDISAKNV
;
A
#
# COMPACT_ATOMS: atom_id res chain seq x y z
N MET A 1 -0.28 -38.24 -2.04
CA MET A 1 -0.81 -37.45 -0.93
C MET A 1 -1.87 -36.55 -1.51
N ASN A 2 -3.13 -36.63 -1.04
CA ASN A 2 -4.16 -35.70 -1.49
C ASN A 2 -3.75 -34.28 -1.06
N GLU A 3 -3.61 -33.37 -2.02
CA GLU A 3 -3.33 -31.97 -1.71
C GLU A 3 -4.49 -31.39 -0.90
N LYS A 4 -4.17 -30.65 0.16
CA LYS A 4 -5.16 -30.00 1.01
C LYS A 4 -5.92 -28.95 0.21
N ILE A 5 -7.24 -29.09 0.12
CA ILE A 5 -8.13 -28.09 -0.47
C ILE A 5 -8.60 -27.16 0.64
N TYR A 6 -8.44 -25.85 0.46
CA TYR A 6 -8.95 -24.84 1.37
C TYR A 6 -10.35 -24.39 0.95
N ASP A 7 -11.17 -24.04 1.91
CA ASP A 7 -12.44 -23.38 1.63
C ASP A 7 -12.19 -21.95 1.19
N ILE A 8 -11.31 -21.23 1.92
CA ILE A 8 -10.95 -19.84 1.62
C ILE A 8 -9.44 -19.66 1.73
N ILE A 9 -8.83 -19.00 0.73
CA ILE A 9 -7.49 -18.44 0.83
C ILE A 9 -7.58 -16.92 0.76
N VAL A 10 -7.02 -16.25 1.78
CA VAL A 10 -6.92 -14.79 1.86
C VAL A 10 -5.50 -14.36 1.53
N ILE A 11 -5.34 -13.43 0.60
CA ILE A 11 -4.05 -12.92 0.12
C ILE A 11 -3.83 -11.50 0.66
N GLY A 12 -2.86 -11.34 1.55
CA GLY A 12 -2.51 -10.10 2.25
C GLY A 12 -3.05 -10.04 3.68
N ALA A 13 -2.15 -9.92 4.65
CA ALA A 13 -2.45 -9.83 6.09
C ALA A 13 -2.55 -8.37 6.57
N GLY A 14 -3.16 -7.48 5.79
CA GLY A 14 -3.61 -6.15 6.22
C GLY A 14 -4.96 -6.21 6.93
N SER A 15 -5.53 -5.06 7.32
CA SER A 15 -6.80 -4.95 8.04
C SER A 15 -7.94 -5.74 7.39
N ALA A 16 -8.07 -5.67 6.05
CA ALA A 16 -9.10 -6.40 5.33
C ALA A 16 -8.89 -7.92 5.37
N GLY A 17 -7.65 -8.39 5.19
CA GLY A 17 -7.34 -9.82 5.22
C GLY A 17 -7.50 -10.41 6.60
N ILE A 18 -7.09 -9.69 7.64
CA ILE A 18 -7.33 -10.08 9.03
C ILE A 18 -8.84 -10.15 9.29
N ALA A 19 -9.62 -9.17 8.85
CA ALA A 19 -11.06 -9.20 9.00
C ALA A 19 -11.68 -10.43 8.31
N CYS A 20 -11.34 -10.70 7.05
CA CYS A 20 -11.87 -11.85 6.33
C CYS A 20 -11.57 -13.16 7.05
N ILE A 21 -10.34 -13.36 7.52
CA ILE A 21 -9.95 -14.62 8.14
C ILE A 21 -10.61 -14.82 9.51
N ILE A 22 -10.75 -13.75 10.31
CA ILE A 22 -11.42 -13.79 11.61
C ILE A 22 -12.93 -14.03 11.45
N GLU A 23 -13.59 -13.29 10.55
CA GLU A 23 -15.02 -13.49 10.26
C GLU A 23 -15.30 -14.90 9.74
N ALA A 24 -14.40 -15.49 8.92
CA ALA A 24 -14.51 -16.87 8.47
C ALA A 24 -14.44 -17.86 9.64
N LYS A 25 -13.49 -17.66 10.56
CA LYS A 25 -13.36 -18.48 11.77
C LYS A 25 -14.62 -18.42 12.64
N LEU A 26 -15.17 -17.22 12.83
CA LEU A 26 -16.42 -17.00 13.59
C LEU A 26 -17.66 -17.64 12.93
N LYS A 27 -17.60 -17.89 11.61
CA LYS A 27 -18.62 -18.65 10.87
C LYS A 27 -18.35 -20.15 10.81
N ASN A 28 -17.38 -20.67 11.58
CA ASN A 28 -16.95 -22.06 11.61
C ASN A 28 -16.44 -22.59 10.25
N ILE A 29 -15.88 -21.72 9.41
CA ILE A 29 -15.15 -22.14 8.22
C ILE A 29 -13.72 -22.47 8.67
N GLU A 30 -13.36 -23.76 8.65
CA GLU A 30 -12.11 -24.23 9.28
C GLU A 30 -10.93 -24.33 8.30
N ASN A 31 -11.18 -24.73 7.06
CA ASN A 31 -10.13 -24.89 6.06
C ASN A 31 -9.77 -23.54 5.41
N ILE A 32 -9.22 -22.64 6.22
CA ILE A 32 -8.85 -21.28 5.80
C ILE A 32 -7.33 -21.11 5.80
N LEU A 33 -6.83 -20.20 4.95
CA LEU A 33 -5.42 -19.87 4.87
C LEU A 33 -5.24 -18.37 4.64
N LEU A 34 -4.33 -17.75 5.41
CA LEU A 34 -3.89 -16.36 5.22
C LEU A 34 -2.44 -16.35 4.73
N ILE A 35 -2.20 -15.73 3.59
CA ILE A 35 -0.86 -15.64 2.97
C ILE A 35 -0.44 -14.17 2.96
N GLU A 36 0.80 -13.90 3.40
CA GLU A 36 1.39 -12.56 3.43
C GLU A 36 2.79 -12.57 2.80
N LYS A 37 3.06 -11.61 1.92
CA LYS A 37 4.34 -11.51 1.21
C LYS A 37 5.49 -11.03 2.08
N THR A 38 5.18 -10.29 3.14
CA THR A 38 6.18 -9.72 4.05
C THR A 38 6.36 -10.60 5.30
N SER A 39 7.27 -10.22 6.18
CA SER A 39 7.57 -10.98 7.39
C SER A 39 6.57 -10.76 8.52
N ASN A 40 5.62 -9.82 8.37
CA ASN A 40 4.64 -9.45 9.41
C ASN A 40 3.30 -9.08 8.80
N HIS A 41 2.23 -9.13 9.61
CA HIS A 41 0.94 -8.55 9.25
C HIS A 41 1.00 -7.01 9.21
N SER A 42 0.01 -6.39 8.58
CA SER A 42 -0.22 -4.93 8.57
C SER A 42 1.00 -4.11 8.12
N GLU A 43 1.74 -4.60 7.13
CA GLU A 43 3.00 -4.00 6.65
C GLU A 43 2.84 -2.52 6.27
N THR A 44 1.72 -2.13 5.69
CA THR A 44 1.45 -0.72 5.36
C THR A 44 1.46 0.17 6.61
N ILE A 45 0.87 -0.29 7.72
CA ILE A 45 0.87 0.44 8.99
C ILE A 45 2.29 0.47 9.57
N ARG A 46 2.99 -0.68 9.58
CA ARG A 46 4.35 -0.79 10.11
C ARG A 46 5.31 0.13 9.40
N LYS A 47 5.24 0.18 8.09
CA LYS A 47 6.23 0.86 7.25
C LYS A 47 5.93 2.35 7.05
N PHE A 48 4.67 2.73 6.87
CA PHE A 48 4.33 4.09 6.47
C PHE A 48 3.77 4.95 7.60
N TYR A 49 3.40 4.36 8.75
CA TYR A 49 2.97 5.14 9.91
C TYR A 49 4.18 5.38 10.81
N LYS A 50 4.35 6.62 11.24
CA LYS A 50 5.34 6.98 12.25
C LYS A 50 4.94 6.45 13.61
N ASP A 51 5.93 6.27 14.46
CA ASP A 51 5.71 5.88 15.84
C ASP A 51 4.86 6.93 16.56
N GLY A 52 3.90 6.47 17.36
CA GLY A 52 2.91 7.31 18.01
C GLY A 52 1.83 7.91 17.09
N LYS A 53 1.87 7.64 15.77
CA LYS A 53 0.85 8.16 14.86
C LYS A 53 -0.54 7.68 15.27
N ARG A 54 -1.47 8.63 15.43
CA ARG A 54 -2.87 8.35 15.69
C ARG A 54 -3.51 7.57 14.54
N VAL A 55 -4.33 6.61 14.88
CA VAL A 55 -5.13 5.79 13.98
C VAL A 55 -6.58 5.89 14.42
N ASP A 56 -7.39 6.54 13.59
CA ASP A 56 -8.78 6.82 13.92
C ASP A 56 -9.70 5.74 13.32
N LYS A 57 -10.73 5.38 14.08
CA LYS A 57 -11.84 4.55 13.62
C LYS A 57 -12.62 5.24 12.51
N ASP A 58 -12.96 6.49 12.76
CA ASP A 58 -13.72 7.32 11.84
C ASP A 58 -12.81 8.07 10.88
N TRP A 59 -13.28 8.30 9.66
CA TRP A 59 -12.43 8.87 8.64
C TRP A 59 -12.98 10.20 8.14
N LYS A 60 -12.16 11.27 8.17
CA LYS A 60 -12.49 12.62 7.68
C LYS A 60 -13.89 13.12 8.11
N ASN A 61 -14.22 13.00 9.39
CA ASN A 61 -15.50 13.36 9.99
C ASN A 61 -16.70 12.49 9.55
N GLN A 62 -16.46 11.36 8.91
CA GLN A 62 -17.48 10.36 8.62
C GLN A 62 -17.44 9.28 9.69
N VAL A 63 -18.53 9.15 10.44
CA VAL A 63 -18.70 8.07 11.41
C VAL A 63 -18.92 6.77 10.65
N ILE A 64 -17.97 5.82 10.76
CA ILE A 64 -18.06 4.52 10.13
C ILE A 64 -18.62 3.53 11.13
N LYS A 65 -19.86 3.07 10.87
CA LYS A 65 -20.46 2.00 11.66
C LYS A 65 -19.77 0.67 11.31
N LEU A 66 -19.25 0.00 12.31
CA LEU A 66 -18.78 -1.38 12.16
C LEU A 66 -20.00 -2.32 12.08
N GLU A 67 -19.99 -3.21 11.11
CA GLU A 67 -21.12 -4.09 10.79
C GLU A 67 -20.83 -5.55 11.15
N GLY A 68 -19.54 -5.91 11.27
CA GLY A 68 -19.08 -7.25 11.59
C GLY A 68 -18.90 -7.54 13.08
N ASN A 69 -18.16 -8.59 13.37
CA ASN A 69 -17.88 -9.07 14.73
C ASN A 69 -16.56 -8.54 15.29
N ILE A 70 -15.85 -7.72 14.53
CA ILE A 70 -14.58 -7.14 14.95
C ILE A 70 -14.81 -5.69 15.35
N ASP A 71 -14.58 -5.40 16.62
CA ASP A 71 -14.59 -4.02 17.12
C ASP A 71 -13.29 -3.32 16.74
N PHE A 72 -13.37 -2.00 16.56
CA PHE A 72 -12.19 -1.17 16.34
C PHE A 72 -12.41 0.21 16.95
N MET A 73 -11.41 0.70 17.66
CA MET A 73 -11.44 2.00 18.34
C MET A 73 -10.21 2.83 17.93
N ASP A 74 -10.30 4.14 18.20
CA ASP A 74 -9.18 5.05 18.04
C ASP A 74 -7.97 4.57 18.87
N GLY A 75 -6.80 4.73 18.29
CA GLY A 75 -5.55 4.32 18.95
C GLY A 75 -4.33 4.97 18.30
N THR A 76 -3.19 4.34 18.49
CA THR A 76 -1.93 4.68 17.81
C THR A 76 -1.53 3.55 16.86
N LYS A 77 -0.47 3.78 16.08
CA LYS A 77 0.19 2.75 15.27
C LYS A 77 0.43 1.48 16.10
N GLU A 78 1.05 1.66 17.27
CA GLU A 78 1.48 0.56 18.13
C GLU A 78 0.28 -0.22 18.65
N SER A 79 -0.70 0.44 19.27
CA SER A 79 -1.89 -0.22 19.80
C SER A 79 -2.74 -0.87 18.69
N THR A 80 -2.76 -0.32 17.49
CA THR A 80 -3.43 -0.94 16.35
C THR A 80 -2.74 -2.23 15.89
N LEU A 81 -1.40 -2.23 15.85
CA LEU A 81 -0.62 -3.41 15.50
C LEU A 81 -0.77 -4.52 16.55
N GLU A 82 -0.70 -4.16 17.84
CA GLU A 82 -0.92 -5.07 18.96
C GLU A 82 -2.31 -5.69 18.91
N TYR A 83 -3.33 -4.87 18.68
CA TYR A 83 -4.72 -5.33 18.54
C TYR A 83 -4.89 -6.37 17.44
N PHE A 84 -4.30 -6.15 16.26
CA PHE A 84 -4.38 -7.12 15.16
C PHE A 84 -3.60 -8.41 15.46
N GLU A 85 -2.46 -8.32 16.14
CA GLU A 85 -1.72 -9.48 16.61
C GLU A 85 -2.55 -10.30 17.61
N GLU A 86 -3.18 -9.64 18.60
CA GLU A 86 -4.06 -10.28 19.57
C GLU A 86 -5.26 -10.98 18.89
N LEU A 87 -5.87 -10.34 17.89
CA LEU A 87 -6.97 -10.94 17.12
C LEU A 87 -6.53 -12.23 16.42
N LEU A 88 -5.36 -12.23 15.78
CA LEU A 88 -4.82 -13.42 15.12
C LEU A 88 -4.54 -14.52 16.14
N ASN A 89 -3.87 -14.20 17.23
CA ASN A 89 -3.51 -15.16 18.29
C ASN A 89 -4.74 -15.74 18.97
N LYS A 90 -5.71 -14.91 19.36
CA LYS A 90 -6.97 -15.35 20.00
C LYS A 90 -7.78 -16.33 19.15
N ASN A 91 -7.72 -16.18 17.83
CA ASN A 91 -8.44 -17.04 16.90
C ASN A 91 -7.56 -18.16 16.31
N GLU A 92 -6.35 -18.36 16.84
CA GLU A 92 -5.40 -19.40 16.41
C GLU A 92 -5.06 -19.33 14.92
N ILE A 93 -4.94 -18.11 14.39
CA ILE A 93 -4.58 -17.86 12.99
C ILE A 93 -3.08 -17.63 12.88
N SER A 94 -2.41 -18.46 12.10
CA SER A 94 -0.98 -18.31 11.77
C SER A 94 -0.84 -18.02 10.28
N PRO A 95 -0.58 -16.77 9.88
CA PRO A 95 -0.35 -16.43 8.48
C PRO A 95 0.90 -17.11 7.92
N ILE A 96 0.88 -17.49 6.65
CA ILE A 96 2.11 -17.89 5.95
C ILE A 96 2.80 -16.61 5.47
N TYR A 97 3.80 -16.18 6.21
CA TYR A 97 4.63 -15.01 5.90
C TYR A 97 5.69 -15.30 4.83
N ASN A 98 6.32 -14.24 4.32
CA ASN A 98 7.37 -14.28 3.31
C ASN A 98 6.96 -15.08 2.05
N THR A 99 5.67 -15.04 1.71
CA THR A 99 5.11 -15.81 0.62
C THR A 99 4.31 -14.89 -0.31
N GLU A 100 4.90 -14.54 -1.45
CA GLU A 100 4.23 -13.73 -2.47
C GLU A 100 3.38 -14.61 -3.37
N VAL A 101 2.10 -14.24 -3.52
CA VAL A 101 1.19 -14.83 -4.51
C VAL A 101 1.38 -14.11 -5.83
N GLU A 102 1.64 -14.85 -6.89
CA GLU A 102 1.94 -14.29 -8.22
C GLU A 102 0.68 -14.18 -9.10
N LYS A 103 -0.22 -15.16 -8.97
CA LYS A 103 -1.47 -15.23 -9.74
C LYS A 103 -2.46 -16.21 -9.11
N ILE A 104 -3.73 -16.08 -9.50
CA ILE A 104 -4.81 -17.01 -9.16
C ILE A 104 -5.44 -17.47 -10.46
N ILE A 105 -5.52 -18.78 -10.68
CA ILE A 105 -6.06 -19.37 -11.90
C ILE A 105 -7.23 -20.29 -11.53
N LYS A 106 -8.35 -20.18 -12.23
CA LYS A 106 -9.44 -21.13 -12.10
C LYS A 106 -9.13 -22.39 -12.90
N ASN A 107 -9.20 -23.54 -12.25
CA ASN A 107 -9.11 -24.83 -12.90
C ASN A 107 -10.54 -25.29 -13.28
N GLU A 108 -10.83 -25.25 -14.58
CA GLU A 108 -12.19 -25.53 -15.10
C GLU A 108 -12.61 -27.01 -14.88
N ASN A 109 -11.66 -27.93 -14.73
CA ASN A 109 -11.97 -29.33 -14.49
C ASN A 109 -12.41 -29.62 -13.06
N THR A 110 -11.81 -28.95 -12.09
CA THR A 110 -12.09 -29.14 -10.65
C THR A 110 -13.02 -28.06 -10.08
N ASN A 111 -13.24 -26.98 -10.83
CA ASN A 111 -13.91 -25.75 -10.38
C ASN A 111 -13.26 -25.10 -9.17
N LEU A 112 -12.00 -25.43 -8.85
CA LEU A 112 -11.20 -24.84 -7.78
C LEU A 112 -10.30 -23.73 -8.34
N PHE A 113 -9.83 -22.87 -7.45
CA PHE A 113 -8.78 -21.91 -7.76
C PHE A 113 -7.42 -22.45 -7.35
N GLU A 114 -6.44 -22.26 -8.22
CA GLU A 114 -5.02 -22.48 -7.97
C GLU A 114 -4.35 -21.15 -7.62
N VAL A 115 -3.88 -21.04 -6.38
CA VAL A 115 -3.15 -19.87 -5.88
C VAL A 115 -1.66 -20.16 -6.02
N HIS A 116 -1.02 -19.52 -6.98
CA HIS A 116 0.37 -19.73 -7.35
C HIS A 116 1.30 -18.83 -6.56
N THR A 117 2.27 -19.43 -5.88
CA THR A 117 3.42 -18.76 -5.27
C THR A 117 4.70 -19.25 -5.92
N LEU A 118 5.84 -18.62 -5.65
CA LEU A 118 7.13 -19.04 -6.20
C LEU A 118 7.44 -20.53 -5.95
N ASN A 119 7.06 -21.04 -4.78
CA ASN A 119 7.50 -22.37 -4.32
C ASN A 119 6.36 -23.40 -4.24
N LYS A 120 5.11 -22.98 -4.32
CA LYS A 120 3.97 -23.88 -4.08
C LYS A 120 2.70 -23.36 -4.76
N ILE A 121 1.83 -24.30 -5.14
CA ILE A 121 0.47 -24.05 -5.60
C ILE A 121 -0.48 -24.53 -4.49
N TYR A 122 -1.44 -23.69 -4.10
CA TYR A 122 -2.49 -24.04 -3.16
C TYR A 122 -3.83 -24.12 -3.89
N GLN A 123 -4.72 -25.02 -3.46
CA GLN A 123 -6.06 -25.15 -4.04
C GLN A 123 -7.11 -24.62 -3.08
N THR A 124 -8.10 -23.88 -3.59
CA THR A 124 -9.17 -23.30 -2.77
C THR A 124 -10.49 -23.18 -3.55
N LYS A 125 -11.62 -23.20 -2.83
CA LYS A 125 -12.94 -22.91 -3.39
C LYS A 125 -13.14 -21.42 -3.65
N PHE A 126 -12.66 -20.56 -2.72
CA PHE A 126 -12.76 -19.10 -2.80
C PHE A 126 -11.41 -18.45 -2.53
N ALA A 127 -11.13 -17.37 -3.24
CA ALA A 127 -9.94 -16.55 -3.00
C ALA A 127 -10.34 -15.09 -2.71
N ILE A 128 -9.70 -14.48 -1.70
CA ILE A 128 -9.97 -13.08 -1.31
C ILE A 128 -8.68 -12.28 -1.44
N ILE A 129 -8.69 -11.25 -2.28
CA ILE A 129 -7.54 -10.40 -2.57
C ILE A 129 -7.59 -9.16 -1.67
N CYS A 130 -6.65 -9.06 -0.70
CA CYS A 130 -6.55 -8.01 0.32
C CYS A 130 -5.20 -7.29 0.30
N ILE A 131 -4.66 -7.01 -0.88
CA ILE A 131 -3.27 -6.54 -1.08
C ILE A 131 -3.08 -5.03 -0.96
N GLY A 132 -4.12 -4.28 -0.59
CA GLY A 132 -4.08 -2.82 -0.47
C GLY A 132 -3.83 -2.12 -1.82
N LYS A 133 -3.67 -0.79 -1.80
CA LYS A 133 -3.38 0.04 -2.99
C LYS A 133 -1.90 0.36 -3.17
N MET A 134 -1.09 0.14 -2.15
CA MET A 134 0.33 0.48 -2.18
C MET A 134 1.09 -0.57 -3.01
N GLY A 135 1.36 -0.20 -4.25
CA GLY A 135 2.24 -0.96 -5.14
C GLY A 135 3.73 -0.72 -4.84
N LYS A 136 4.59 -1.24 -5.69
CA LYS A 136 6.01 -0.89 -5.66
C LYS A 136 6.16 0.57 -6.14
N PRO A 137 6.97 1.41 -5.47
CA PRO A 137 7.24 2.75 -5.96
C PRO A 137 7.86 2.69 -7.35
N ASN A 138 7.46 3.61 -8.20
CA ASN A 138 8.08 3.76 -9.50
C ASN A 138 9.55 4.13 -9.31
N LYS A 139 10.39 3.52 -10.12
CA LYS A 139 11.82 3.88 -10.21
C LYS A 139 12.01 4.85 -11.37
N PRO A 140 13.02 5.72 -11.32
CA PRO A 140 13.42 6.49 -12.48
C PRO A 140 13.89 5.55 -13.61
N ASP A 141 13.84 6.03 -14.83
CA ASP A 141 14.25 5.31 -16.04
C ASP A 141 15.77 5.32 -16.26
N TYR A 142 16.50 6.19 -15.55
CA TYR A 142 17.96 6.21 -15.52
C TYR A 142 18.53 5.34 -14.39
N LYS A 143 19.80 4.94 -14.56
CA LYS A 143 20.47 4.06 -13.61
C LYS A 143 20.86 4.82 -12.35
N ILE A 144 20.53 4.26 -11.17
CA ILE A 144 21.03 4.74 -9.88
C ILE A 144 22.37 4.04 -9.60
N PRO A 145 23.48 4.80 -9.47
CA PRO A 145 24.78 4.23 -9.13
C PRO A 145 24.76 3.50 -7.77
N THR A 146 25.51 2.39 -7.68
CA THR A 146 25.44 1.51 -6.50
C THR A 146 26.01 2.17 -5.25
N ASN A 147 27.03 2.99 -5.39
CA ASN A 147 27.74 3.69 -4.31
C ASN A 147 26.87 4.73 -3.59
N ILE A 148 25.97 5.40 -4.30
CA ILE A 148 25.04 6.39 -3.72
C ILE A 148 23.68 5.82 -3.35
N LYS A 149 23.42 4.52 -3.57
CA LYS A 149 22.11 3.90 -3.38
C LYS A 149 21.58 4.03 -1.94
N LYS A 150 22.45 4.11 -0.94
CA LYS A 150 22.11 4.31 0.47
C LYS A 150 21.48 5.67 0.75
N TYR A 151 21.64 6.64 -0.13
CA TYR A 151 21.08 8.00 -0.03
C TYR A 151 19.83 8.20 -0.90
N ILE A 152 19.33 7.13 -1.55
CA ILE A 152 18.19 7.17 -2.45
C ILE A 152 17.01 6.46 -1.82
N ASN A 153 15.95 7.18 -1.53
CA ASN A 153 14.76 6.68 -0.89
C ASN A 153 13.52 6.83 -1.77
N PHE A 154 12.51 6.01 -1.52
CA PHE A 154 11.19 6.07 -2.14
C PHE A 154 10.07 6.33 -1.11
N ASN A 155 10.45 6.57 0.11
CA ASN A 155 9.63 6.89 1.27
C ASN A 155 10.46 7.74 2.24
N LEU A 156 9.97 7.97 3.46
CA LEU A 156 10.65 8.75 4.49
C LEU A 156 11.52 7.92 5.45
N ASP A 157 11.69 6.61 5.18
CA ASP A 157 12.58 5.77 5.98
C ASP A 157 14.03 6.29 5.85
N ASP A 158 14.81 6.13 6.90
CA ASP A 158 16.23 6.52 6.99
C ASP A 158 16.49 8.03 6.79
N CYS A 159 15.45 8.89 6.77
CA CYS A 159 15.63 10.33 6.74
C CYS A 159 16.03 10.85 8.13
N THR A 160 17.09 11.64 8.17
CA THR A 160 17.57 12.27 9.40
C THR A 160 17.25 13.78 9.41
N THR A 161 17.81 14.53 10.33
CA THR A 161 17.66 15.99 10.43
C THR A 161 18.90 16.69 9.88
N ASN A 162 18.76 17.95 9.48
CA ASN A 162 19.86 18.81 8.97
C ASN A 162 20.49 18.31 7.66
N GLU A 163 19.76 17.51 6.89
CA GLU A 163 20.17 17.10 5.54
C GLU A 163 19.69 18.11 4.49
N LYS A 164 20.45 18.26 3.40
CA LYS A 164 20.00 18.89 2.17
C LYS A 164 19.33 17.84 1.29
N ILE A 165 18.00 17.87 1.21
CA ILE A 165 17.18 16.80 0.60
C ILE A 165 16.52 17.29 -0.67
N LEU A 166 16.60 16.46 -1.73
CA LEU A 166 15.81 16.63 -2.94
C LEU A 166 14.60 15.69 -2.93
N VAL A 167 13.41 16.23 -2.94
CA VAL A 167 12.17 15.48 -3.17
C VAL A 167 11.79 15.61 -4.65
N ILE A 168 11.57 14.48 -5.32
CA ILE A 168 11.23 14.44 -6.74
C ILE A 168 9.79 13.98 -6.91
N GLY A 169 8.95 14.83 -7.49
CA GLY A 169 7.55 14.50 -7.75
C GLY A 169 6.64 15.72 -7.81
N GLY A 170 5.41 15.51 -8.24
CA GLY A 170 4.42 16.59 -8.39
C GLY A 170 3.01 16.18 -7.95
N GLY A 171 2.89 15.16 -7.09
CA GLY A 171 1.64 14.72 -6.48
C GLY A 171 1.59 15.00 -4.98
N ASN A 172 0.46 14.64 -4.33
CA ASN A 172 0.24 14.87 -2.91
C ASN A 172 1.36 14.32 -2.03
N SER A 173 1.82 13.08 -2.28
CA SER A 173 2.93 12.49 -1.51
C SER A 173 4.23 13.31 -1.58
N ALA A 174 4.53 13.88 -2.75
CA ALA A 174 5.72 14.72 -2.90
C ALA A 174 5.61 16.01 -2.07
N ALA A 175 4.46 16.66 -2.09
CA ALA A 175 4.20 17.84 -1.27
C ALA A 175 4.24 17.50 0.23
N GLU A 176 3.58 16.41 0.63
CA GLU A 176 3.55 15.92 2.01
C GLU A 176 4.95 15.58 2.53
N TYR A 177 5.77 14.92 1.75
CA TYR A 177 7.16 14.64 2.10
C TYR A 177 7.98 15.92 2.22
N ALA A 178 7.79 16.87 1.28
CA ALA A 178 8.58 18.12 1.29
C ALA A 178 8.34 18.95 2.55
N TYR A 179 7.08 19.26 2.90
CA TYR A 179 6.82 20.07 4.11
C TYR A 179 7.06 19.28 5.41
N PHE A 180 6.82 17.96 5.41
CA PHE A 180 7.16 17.14 6.56
C PHE A 180 8.68 17.21 6.86
N LEU A 181 9.54 16.94 5.88
CA LEU A 181 11.01 16.98 6.03
C LEU A 181 11.51 18.38 6.38
N THR A 182 10.83 19.42 5.88
CA THR A 182 11.15 20.81 6.28
C THR A 182 10.88 21.04 7.77
N ASN A 183 9.79 20.49 8.31
CA ASN A 183 9.48 20.59 9.75
C ASN A 183 10.49 19.80 10.61
N GLU A 184 11.09 18.74 10.05
CA GLU A 184 12.17 17.98 10.67
C GLU A 184 13.56 18.67 10.51
N LYS A 185 13.59 19.98 10.26
CA LYS A 185 14.78 20.83 10.14
C LYS A 185 15.71 20.48 8.99
N ASN A 186 15.20 19.94 7.90
CA ASN A 186 15.97 19.71 6.70
C ASN A 186 15.88 20.90 5.72
N ASN A 187 16.91 21.07 4.90
CA ASN A 187 16.91 22.00 3.77
C ASN A 187 16.32 21.28 2.55
N VAL A 188 15.05 21.53 2.25
CA VAL A 188 14.30 20.76 1.27
C VAL A 188 14.13 21.51 -0.04
N THR A 189 14.49 20.84 -1.14
CA THR A 189 14.13 21.23 -2.51
C THR A 189 13.12 20.23 -3.07
N LEU A 190 11.97 20.71 -3.56
CA LEU A 190 11.01 19.92 -4.33
C LEU A 190 11.23 20.18 -5.82
N ALA A 191 11.61 19.16 -6.59
CA ALA A 191 11.77 19.25 -8.03
C ALA A 191 10.63 18.54 -8.77
N TYR A 192 10.07 19.22 -9.78
CA TYR A 192 9.05 18.67 -10.64
C TYR A 192 9.36 18.95 -12.12
N ARG A 193 9.23 17.91 -12.95
CA ARG A 193 9.57 17.98 -14.38
C ARG A 193 8.61 18.82 -15.25
N LYS A 194 7.40 19.12 -14.74
CA LYS A 194 6.40 19.93 -15.46
C LYS A 194 6.40 21.38 -15.00
N PRO A 195 5.82 22.31 -15.78
CA PRO A 195 5.75 23.73 -15.44
C PRO A 195 4.76 24.04 -14.29
N THR A 196 3.76 23.18 -14.08
CA THR A 196 2.71 23.37 -13.05
C THR A 196 2.33 22.07 -12.39
N PHE A 197 1.88 22.13 -11.16
CA PHE A 197 1.31 20.98 -10.47
C PHE A 197 -0.09 20.67 -11.03
N THR A 198 -0.32 19.44 -11.45
CA THR A 198 -1.59 18.98 -12.02
C THR A 198 -2.28 17.90 -11.17
N ARG A 199 -1.63 17.46 -10.08
CA ARG A 199 -2.08 16.33 -9.24
C ARG A 199 -2.13 16.64 -7.76
N LEU A 200 -1.89 17.89 -7.38
CA LEU A 200 -2.05 18.33 -6.00
C LEU A 200 -3.52 18.56 -5.69
N ASN A 201 -3.95 18.15 -4.51
CA ASN A 201 -5.20 18.64 -3.97
C ASN A 201 -5.03 20.11 -3.51
N PRO A 202 -6.13 20.90 -3.42
CA PRO A 202 -6.03 22.32 -3.08
C PRO A 202 -5.37 22.61 -1.72
N ILE A 203 -5.51 21.70 -0.76
CA ILE A 203 -4.91 21.85 0.58
C ILE A 203 -3.41 21.74 0.51
N ASN A 204 -2.89 20.69 -0.14
CA ASN A 204 -1.46 20.47 -0.30
C ASN A 204 -0.81 21.54 -1.17
N GLU A 205 -1.50 22.00 -2.23
CA GLU A 205 -1.01 23.08 -3.08
C GLU A 205 -0.86 24.38 -2.29
N LYS A 206 -1.91 24.78 -1.55
CA LYS A 206 -1.89 25.99 -0.72
C LYS A 206 -0.77 25.94 0.33
N LEU A 207 -0.63 24.80 1.02
CA LEU A 207 0.39 24.62 2.06
C LEU A 207 1.80 24.68 1.47
N LEU A 208 2.03 24.01 0.35
CA LEU A 208 3.32 23.99 -0.33
C LEU A 208 3.74 25.39 -0.79
N MET A 209 2.81 26.20 -1.35
CA MET A 209 3.06 27.59 -1.73
C MET A 209 3.32 28.48 -0.52
N GLN A 210 2.65 28.26 0.61
CA GLN A 210 2.94 28.96 1.84
C GLN A 210 4.38 28.71 2.32
N TYR A 211 4.83 27.43 2.33
CA TYR A 211 6.19 27.09 2.73
C TYR A 211 7.24 27.71 1.80
N GLN A 212 6.97 27.78 0.50
CA GLN A 212 7.83 28.46 -0.46
C GLN A 212 7.90 29.98 -0.19
N ASN A 213 6.75 30.65 0.03
CA ASN A 213 6.68 32.08 0.31
C ASN A 213 7.39 32.43 1.62
N ASP A 214 7.27 31.56 2.63
CA ASP A 214 7.98 31.66 3.92
C ASP A 214 9.48 31.33 3.82
N LYS A 215 9.97 31.00 2.61
CA LYS A 215 11.36 30.55 2.35
C LYS A 215 11.80 29.34 3.18
N LYS A 216 10.83 28.48 3.57
CA LYS A 216 11.09 27.27 4.35
C LYS A 216 11.53 26.10 3.48
N LEU A 217 11.12 26.09 2.21
CA LEU A 217 11.56 25.12 1.20
C LEU A 217 11.70 25.79 -0.17
N THR A 218 12.37 25.13 -1.09
CA THR A 218 12.56 25.58 -2.47
C THR A 218 11.75 24.69 -3.42
N ILE A 219 10.98 25.29 -4.35
CA ILE A 219 10.31 24.57 -5.42
C ILE A 219 11.01 24.87 -6.74
N LYS A 220 11.34 23.82 -7.51
CA LYS A 220 11.94 23.90 -8.83
C LYS A 220 11.06 23.21 -9.85
N MET A 221 10.41 24.00 -10.69
CA MET A 221 9.61 23.52 -11.80
C MET A 221 10.47 23.34 -13.06
N ASN A 222 9.98 22.52 -14.01
CA ASN A 222 10.72 22.17 -15.24
C ASN A 222 12.11 21.58 -14.98
N LYS A 223 12.28 20.89 -13.85
CA LYS A 223 13.53 20.22 -13.49
C LYS A 223 13.38 18.71 -13.65
N GLU A 224 13.88 18.21 -14.76
CA GLU A 224 13.98 16.80 -15.06
C GLU A 224 15.43 16.33 -14.86
N ILE A 225 15.56 15.19 -14.18
CA ILE A 225 16.88 14.63 -13.89
C ILE A 225 17.33 13.82 -15.09
N LYS A 226 18.54 14.07 -15.56
CA LYS A 226 19.23 13.33 -16.60
C LYS A 226 19.95 12.11 -16.03
N GLU A 227 20.72 12.32 -14.99
CA GLU A 227 21.51 11.29 -14.33
C GLU A 227 21.93 11.66 -12.90
N LEU A 228 22.40 10.67 -12.16
CA LEU A 228 22.97 10.83 -10.83
C LEU A 228 24.43 10.37 -10.83
N GLU A 229 25.27 11.09 -10.09
CA GLU A 229 26.65 10.76 -9.84
C GLU A 229 26.95 10.85 -8.34
N GLU A 230 28.05 10.26 -7.90
CA GLU A 230 28.66 10.55 -6.60
C GLU A 230 29.54 11.78 -6.75
N ASP A 231 29.46 12.72 -5.80
CA ASP A 231 30.39 13.82 -5.75
C ASP A 231 31.66 13.46 -4.96
N GLU A 232 32.63 14.37 -4.92
CA GLU A 232 33.89 14.20 -4.19
C GLU A 232 33.76 14.05 -2.67
N ASN A 233 32.59 14.38 -2.10
CA ASN A 233 32.24 14.24 -0.68
C ASN A 233 31.33 13.04 -0.40
N GLU A 234 31.25 12.07 -1.30
CA GLU A 234 30.37 10.89 -1.22
C GLU A 234 28.86 11.24 -1.16
N LYS A 235 28.46 12.42 -1.64
CA LYS A 235 27.06 12.86 -1.72
C LYS A 235 26.48 12.60 -3.10
N VAL A 236 25.19 12.89 -3.25
CA VAL A 236 24.49 12.70 -4.52
C VAL A 236 24.54 13.96 -5.36
N LYS A 237 25.29 13.94 -6.45
CA LYS A 237 25.27 14.97 -7.48
C LYS A 237 24.16 14.65 -8.49
N VAL A 238 23.22 15.55 -8.62
CA VAL A 238 22.10 15.50 -9.56
C VAL A 238 22.43 16.34 -10.77
N ILE A 239 22.37 15.76 -11.95
CA ILE A 239 22.54 16.45 -13.23
C ILE A 239 21.16 16.50 -13.90
N TYR A 240 20.72 17.71 -14.23
CA TYR A 240 19.44 17.94 -14.88
C TYR A 240 19.58 17.96 -16.41
N THR A 241 18.47 17.82 -17.11
CA THR A 241 18.44 17.84 -18.59
C THR A 241 18.86 19.20 -19.19
N ASP A 242 18.83 20.28 -18.41
CA ASP A 242 19.32 21.60 -18.76
C ASP A 242 20.83 21.79 -18.47
N GLU A 243 21.55 20.69 -18.24
CA GLU A 243 22.99 20.62 -17.90
C GLU A 243 23.37 21.30 -16.57
N SER A 244 22.42 21.85 -15.82
CA SER A 244 22.69 22.33 -14.47
C SER A 244 22.89 21.16 -13.50
N SER A 245 23.64 21.34 -12.44
CA SER A 245 23.84 20.31 -11.42
C SER A 245 23.78 20.85 -10.01
N GLU A 246 23.41 20.00 -9.07
CA GLU A 246 23.36 20.29 -7.63
C GLU A 246 23.72 19.05 -6.83
N VAL A 247 24.25 19.28 -5.63
CA VAL A 247 24.63 18.23 -4.69
C VAL A 247 23.64 18.20 -3.53
N PHE A 248 23.20 16.99 -3.16
CA PHE A 248 22.28 16.72 -2.06
C PHE A 248 22.82 15.61 -1.16
N ASP A 249 22.44 15.64 0.11
CA ASP A 249 22.73 14.57 1.06
C ASP A 249 21.85 13.35 0.79
N ARG A 250 20.60 13.59 0.32
CA ARG A 250 19.59 12.55 0.08
C ARG A 250 18.64 12.92 -1.04
N ILE A 251 18.16 11.89 -1.75
CA ILE A 251 17.09 12.03 -2.73
C ILE A 251 15.90 11.15 -2.35
N ILE A 252 14.70 11.70 -2.48
CA ILE A 252 13.46 10.97 -2.24
C ILE A 252 12.59 11.03 -3.49
N TYR A 253 12.32 9.86 -4.08
CA TYR A 253 11.42 9.73 -5.21
C TYR A 253 9.98 9.56 -4.75
N ALA A 254 9.14 10.56 -5.00
CA ALA A 254 7.69 10.55 -4.80
C ALA A 254 6.96 10.64 -6.17
N ILE A 255 7.40 9.78 -7.11
CA ILE A 255 6.93 9.76 -8.50
C ILE A 255 5.78 8.78 -8.77
N GLY A 256 5.07 8.42 -7.68
CA GLY A 256 3.99 7.44 -7.71
C GLY A 256 4.50 6.02 -7.58
N GLY A 257 3.60 5.06 -7.77
CA GLY A 257 3.90 3.63 -7.72
C GLY A 257 3.06 2.87 -8.73
N THR A 258 3.48 1.65 -9.04
CA THR A 258 2.62 0.70 -9.75
C THR A 258 1.47 0.32 -8.85
N THR A 259 0.27 0.45 -9.36
CA THR A 259 -0.89 -0.09 -8.65
C THR A 259 -0.83 -1.62 -8.73
N PRO A 260 -1.45 -2.36 -7.80
CA PRO A 260 -1.51 -3.82 -7.87
C PRO A 260 -2.43 -4.34 -8.98
N ILE A 261 -2.67 -3.55 -10.00
CA ILE A 261 -3.54 -3.82 -11.14
C ILE A 261 -3.03 -5.00 -11.98
N ASP A 262 -1.72 -5.09 -12.16
CA ASP A 262 -1.14 -6.19 -12.94
C ASP A 262 -1.42 -7.54 -12.25
N PHE A 263 -1.37 -7.58 -10.93
CA PHE A 263 -1.79 -8.76 -10.17
C PHE A 263 -3.27 -9.05 -10.33
N LEU A 264 -4.16 -8.05 -10.25
CA LEU A 264 -5.60 -8.24 -10.48
C LEU A 264 -5.87 -8.78 -11.89
N LYS A 265 -5.20 -8.26 -12.90
CA LYS A 265 -5.29 -8.76 -14.28
C LYS A 265 -4.79 -10.20 -14.41
N ALA A 266 -3.69 -10.54 -13.74
CA ALA A 266 -3.16 -11.92 -13.70
C ALA A 266 -4.12 -12.90 -13.00
N CYS A 267 -5.04 -12.38 -12.16
CA CYS A 267 -6.13 -13.13 -11.53
C CYS A 267 -7.45 -13.06 -12.32
N ASN A 268 -7.44 -12.58 -13.58
CA ASN A 268 -8.63 -12.39 -14.42
C ASN A 268 -9.72 -11.49 -13.80
N VAL A 269 -9.35 -10.58 -12.90
CA VAL A 269 -10.24 -9.55 -12.37
C VAL A 269 -10.33 -8.39 -13.36
N LYS A 270 -11.52 -8.07 -13.84
CA LYS A 270 -11.74 -6.91 -14.73
C LYS A 270 -11.56 -5.60 -13.97
N ILE A 271 -11.01 -4.63 -14.68
CA ILE A 271 -10.65 -3.31 -14.15
C ILE A 271 -11.44 -2.25 -14.93
N ASP A 272 -12.00 -1.25 -14.25
CA ASP A 272 -12.67 -0.12 -14.86
C ASP A 272 -11.65 0.91 -15.42
N GLU A 273 -12.18 1.95 -16.08
CA GLU A 273 -11.37 3.06 -16.66
C GLU A 273 -10.58 3.88 -15.61
N ASN A 274 -11.03 3.83 -14.35
CA ASN A 274 -10.38 4.49 -13.21
C ASN A 274 -9.39 3.56 -12.48
N LEU A 275 -9.08 2.41 -13.09
CA LEU A 275 -8.18 1.41 -12.56
C LEU A 275 -8.66 0.75 -11.24
N ASN A 276 -9.96 0.70 -10.99
CA ASN A 276 -10.53 -0.05 -9.87
C ASN A 276 -11.02 -1.43 -10.31
N PRO A 277 -10.97 -2.45 -9.44
CA PRO A 277 -11.57 -3.73 -9.73
C PRO A 277 -13.09 -3.60 -9.87
N ILE A 278 -13.64 -4.26 -10.88
CA ILE A 278 -15.08 -4.35 -11.05
C ILE A 278 -15.61 -5.46 -10.13
N CYS A 279 -16.32 -5.05 -9.09
CA CYS A 279 -16.93 -5.93 -8.09
C CYS A 279 -18.43 -5.61 -7.95
N ASP A 280 -19.20 -6.61 -7.51
CA ASP A 280 -20.59 -6.42 -7.12
C ASP A 280 -20.74 -5.82 -5.71
N GLY A 281 -21.98 -5.74 -5.19
CA GLY A 281 -22.28 -5.17 -3.87
C GLY A 281 -21.69 -5.96 -2.69
N ASN A 282 -21.28 -7.21 -2.90
CA ASN A 282 -20.64 -8.07 -1.90
C ASN A 282 -19.13 -8.22 -2.12
N PHE A 283 -18.54 -7.37 -2.95
CA PHE A 283 -17.12 -7.39 -3.31
C PHE A 283 -16.66 -8.62 -4.10
N GLU A 284 -17.57 -9.43 -4.64
CA GLU A 284 -17.22 -10.48 -5.58
C GLU A 284 -16.84 -9.85 -6.92
N SER A 285 -15.68 -10.25 -7.44
CA SER A 285 -15.14 -9.69 -8.67
C SER A 285 -15.89 -10.21 -9.92
N SER A 286 -15.46 -9.72 -11.08
CA SER A 286 -15.94 -10.27 -12.37
C SER A 286 -15.65 -11.76 -12.55
N THR A 287 -14.70 -12.33 -11.80
CA THR A 287 -14.40 -13.75 -11.75
C THR A 287 -15.06 -14.35 -10.52
N LYS A 288 -16.16 -15.08 -10.73
CA LYS A 288 -16.96 -15.66 -9.65
C LYS A 288 -16.12 -16.58 -8.76
N GLY A 289 -16.20 -16.35 -7.43
CA GLY A 289 -15.38 -17.03 -6.42
C GLY A 289 -14.09 -16.28 -6.05
N ILE A 290 -13.75 -15.20 -6.77
CA ILE A 290 -12.68 -14.26 -6.38
C ILE A 290 -13.30 -12.98 -5.84
N TYR A 291 -12.93 -12.60 -4.62
CA TYR A 291 -13.35 -11.37 -3.95
C TYR A 291 -12.18 -10.40 -3.81
N VAL A 292 -12.49 -9.12 -3.67
CA VAL A 292 -11.48 -8.07 -3.49
C VAL A 292 -11.86 -7.20 -2.30
N ALA A 293 -10.96 -6.98 -1.34
CA ALA A 293 -11.24 -6.25 -0.11
C ALA A 293 -10.19 -5.21 0.26
N GLY A 294 -10.57 -4.26 1.10
CA GLY A 294 -9.71 -3.20 1.59
C GLY A 294 -9.53 -2.06 0.59
N ASP A 295 -8.44 -1.34 0.71
CA ASP A 295 -8.19 -0.12 -0.09
C ASP A 295 -8.25 -0.35 -1.59
N ILE A 296 -7.84 -1.54 -2.06
CA ILE A 296 -7.87 -1.87 -3.49
C ILE A 296 -9.30 -1.94 -4.04
N ALA A 297 -10.28 -2.31 -3.21
CA ALA A 297 -11.70 -2.36 -3.57
C ALA A 297 -12.41 -1.02 -3.31
N SER A 298 -11.79 -0.13 -2.53
CA SER A 298 -12.37 1.16 -2.19
C SER A 298 -12.19 2.16 -3.34
N LYS A 299 -13.29 2.66 -3.90
CA LYS A 299 -13.31 3.62 -5.01
C LYS A 299 -12.91 5.05 -4.58
N GLY A 300 -11.80 5.18 -3.88
CA GLY A 300 -11.30 6.49 -3.41
C GLY A 300 -10.63 6.39 -2.07
N GLU A 301 -11.36 6.37 -1.00
CA GLU A 301 -10.85 6.51 0.34
C GLU A 301 -11.13 5.25 1.16
N GLY A 302 -10.06 4.49 1.46
CA GLY A 302 -10.10 3.36 2.35
C GLY A 302 -9.76 3.76 3.78
N SER A 303 -10.35 3.07 4.76
CA SER A 303 -9.99 3.15 6.16
C SER A 303 -9.92 1.76 6.76
N ILE A 304 -9.35 1.63 7.95
CA ILE A 304 -9.35 0.35 8.68
C ILE A 304 -10.78 -0.13 8.88
N SER A 305 -11.67 0.73 9.37
CA SER A 305 -13.09 0.39 9.61
C SER A 305 -13.83 -0.06 8.34
N THR A 306 -13.58 0.62 7.21
CA THR A 306 -14.12 0.19 5.91
C THR A 306 -13.58 -1.18 5.50
N ALA A 307 -12.29 -1.43 5.72
CA ALA A 307 -11.67 -2.71 5.42
C ALA A 307 -12.23 -3.86 6.28
N LEU A 308 -12.55 -3.59 7.55
CA LEU A 308 -13.21 -4.54 8.44
C LEU A 308 -14.62 -4.90 7.94
N ASN A 309 -15.40 -3.90 7.53
CA ASN A 309 -16.73 -4.13 6.96
C ASN A 309 -16.69 -4.94 5.67
N HIS A 310 -15.68 -4.71 4.79
CA HIS A 310 -15.49 -5.55 3.60
C HIS A 310 -15.33 -7.03 3.99
N GLY A 311 -14.51 -7.32 5.00
CA GLY A 311 -14.33 -8.68 5.50
C GLY A 311 -15.64 -9.34 5.93
N TYR A 312 -16.45 -8.63 6.70
CA TYR A 312 -17.76 -9.10 7.15
C TYR A 312 -18.70 -9.40 5.98
N HIS A 313 -18.85 -8.47 5.03
CA HIS A 313 -19.76 -8.67 3.88
C HIS A 313 -19.33 -9.82 2.99
N ILE A 314 -18.05 -9.94 2.69
CA ILE A 314 -17.51 -11.03 1.89
C ILE A 314 -17.77 -12.38 2.54
N ILE A 315 -17.45 -12.53 3.81
CA ILE A 315 -17.64 -13.80 4.50
C ILE A 315 -19.11 -14.15 4.68
N LYS A 316 -19.96 -13.15 4.90
CA LYS A 316 -21.41 -13.34 4.90
C LYS A 316 -21.92 -13.89 3.56
N ASP A 317 -21.44 -13.36 2.44
CA ASP A 317 -21.80 -13.82 1.09
C ASP A 317 -21.26 -15.24 0.81
N ILE A 318 -20.00 -15.50 1.13
CA ILE A 318 -19.39 -16.84 0.96
C ILE A 318 -20.14 -17.88 1.80
N SER A 319 -20.45 -17.57 3.06
CA SER A 319 -21.19 -18.48 3.95
C SER A 319 -22.58 -18.83 3.40
N ALA A 320 -23.24 -17.90 2.70
CA ALA A 320 -24.53 -18.15 2.08
C ALA A 320 -24.44 -19.08 0.84
N LYS A 321 -23.25 -19.29 0.31
CA LYS A 321 -22.97 -20.19 -0.83
C LYS A 321 -22.68 -21.63 -0.40
N ASN A 322 -22.93 -21.99 0.88
CA ASN A 322 -22.77 -23.34 1.45
C ASN A 322 -21.33 -23.88 1.34
N VAL A 323 -20.40 -23.18 1.94
CA VAL A 323 -18.99 -23.60 2.07
C VAL A 323 -18.84 -24.63 3.19
#